data_ce98abae1bd51942a8122feb15f0dce2
#
_entry.id   ce98abae1bd51942a8122feb15f0dce2
#
_cell.length_a   1.000
_cell.length_b   1.000
_cell.length_c   1.000
_cell.angle_alpha   90.00
_cell.angle_beta   90.00
_cell.angle_gamma   90.00
#
_symmetry.space_group_name_H-M   'P 1'
#
loop_
_entity.id
_entity.type
_entity.pdbx_description
1 polymer ?
#
loop_
_entity_poly.entity_id
_entity_poly.type
_entity_poly.pdbx_seq_one_letter_code
_entity_poly.pdbx_strand_id
1 'polypeptide(L)'
;PAYTIIGANGKERNTTLRDAKKEGLVPSVTTVLNIVAKPSLENWKINKALEASIELQQGEDEPNEEFIYRCKTAQRDIGQSAAAQGTKIHALIERGFEGKSNNKSYRAVKKFLDKHFPNEEWIAEDSFCSELGYGGKIDLYSKSGIFVDFKTKDGLEGKDPAKLVFDEHGMQLSAYAQGCGFDSPQRVSVFVDREQTDLALGHIWDEDSHIKHVEMFNSLLTYWKLVKNYDSSTL
;
A
#
# COMPACT_ATOMS: atom_id res chain seq x y z
N PRO A 1 2.11 -5.15 -9.21
CA PRO A 1 3.50 -4.77 -9.35
C PRO A 1 3.61 -3.52 -10.21
N ALA A 2 4.45 -2.56 -9.80
CA ALA A 2 4.84 -1.50 -10.70
C ALA A 2 5.77 -2.12 -11.74
N TYR A 3 5.25 -2.44 -12.90
CA TYR A 3 6.09 -2.88 -14.00
C TYR A 3 6.89 -1.67 -14.50
N THR A 4 8.19 -1.81 -14.57
CA THR A 4 9.05 -0.84 -15.22
C THR A 4 9.43 -1.34 -16.60
N ILE A 5 9.62 -0.41 -17.53
CA ILE A 5 10.11 -0.67 -18.89
C ILE A 5 11.23 0.30 -19.21
N ILE A 6 12.08 -0.11 -20.15
CA ILE A 6 13.08 0.82 -20.71
C ILE A 6 12.37 1.74 -21.70
N GLY A 7 12.35 3.03 -21.38
CA GLY A 7 11.79 4.06 -22.26
C GLY A 7 12.65 4.29 -23.51
N ALA A 8 12.12 5.03 -24.48
CA ALA A 8 12.84 5.37 -25.72
C ALA A 8 14.17 6.12 -25.48
N ASN A 9 14.33 6.75 -24.33
CA ASN A 9 15.57 7.42 -23.91
C ASN A 9 16.57 6.50 -23.18
N GLY A 10 16.35 5.18 -23.17
CA GLY A 10 17.18 4.18 -22.50
C GLY A 10 17.08 4.18 -20.97
N LYS A 11 16.20 5.00 -20.37
CA LYS A 11 16.00 5.04 -18.90
C LYS A 11 14.81 4.17 -18.49
N GLU A 12 14.95 3.55 -17.34
CA GLU A 12 13.86 2.83 -16.71
C GLU A 12 12.74 3.81 -16.30
N ARG A 13 11.51 3.44 -16.56
CA ARG A 13 10.31 4.18 -16.14
C ARG A 13 9.15 3.24 -15.79
N ASN A 14 8.23 3.71 -14.99
CA ASN A 14 6.99 2.99 -14.73
C ASN A 14 6.17 2.82 -16.00
N THR A 15 5.48 1.69 -16.11
CA THR A 15 4.51 1.41 -17.18
C THR A 15 3.30 2.34 -17.09
N THR A 16 2.81 2.74 -18.25
CA THR A 16 1.55 3.49 -18.39
C THR A 16 0.43 2.54 -18.85
N LEU A 17 -0.82 3.02 -18.85
CA LEU A 17 -1.94 2.26 -19.40
C LEU A 17 -1.73 1.91 -20.88
N ARG A 18 -1.05 2.79 -21.65
CA ARG A 18 -0.71 2.52 -23.06
C ARG A 18 0.25 1.35 -23.19
N ASP A 19 1.26 1.30 -22.32
CA ASP A 19 2.20 0.19 -22.28
C ASP A 19 1.48 -1.11 -21.87
N ALA A 20 0.61 -1.03 -20.87
CA ALA A 20 -0.18 -2.18 -20.42
C ALA A 20 -1.05 -2.76 -21.53
N LYS A 21 -1.73 -1.90 -22.30
CA LYS A 21 -2.53 -2.34 -23.47
C LYS A 21 -1.70 -2.96 -24.58
N LYS A 22 -0.47 -2.48 -24.77
CA LYS A 22 0.43 -2.99 -25.81
C LYS A 22 1.06 -4.33 -25.43
N GLU A 23 1.45 -4.46 -24.17
CA GLU A 23 2.21 -5.60 -23.67
C GLU A 23 1.33 -6.64 -22.92
N GLY A 24 0.00 -6.45 -22.90
CA GLY A 24 -0.91 -7.37 -22.22
C GLY A 24 -0.74 -7.40 -20.69
N LEU A 25 -0.43 -6.27 -20.05
CA LEU A 25 -0.17 -6.22 -18.61
C LEU A 25 -1.44 -6.00 -17.81
N VAL A 26 -1.56 -6.67 -16.67
CA VAL A 26 -2.70 -6.51 -15.75
C VAL A 26 -2.50 -5.32 -14.80
N PRO A 27 -3.58 -4.62 -14.36
CA PRO A 27 -3.47 -3.63 -13.29
C PRO A 27 -3.09 -4.30 -11.97
N SER A 28 -2.35 -3.60 -11.12
CA SER A 28 -2.15 -4.05 -9.74
C SER A 28 -3.42 -3.81 -8.91
N VAL A 29 -3.58 -4.60 -7.84
CA VAL A 29 -4.64 -4.39 -6.83
C VAL A 29 -4.66 -2.93 -6.38
N THR A 30 -3.52 -2.34 -6.04
CA THR A 30 -3.43 -0.95 -5.60
C THR A 30 -3.80 0.05 -6.72
N THR A 31 -3.56 -0.27 -7.99
CA THR A 31 -4.00 0.55 -9.13
C THR A 31 -5.52 0.59 -9.23
N VAL A 32 -6.18 -0.54 -9.00
CA VAL A 32 -7.64 -0.62 -8.95
C VAL A 32 -8.19 0.15 -7.74
N LEU A 33 -7.64 -0.06 -6.55
CA LEU A 33 -8.06 0.61 -5.31
C LEU A 33 -7.85 2.14 -5.33
N ASN A 34 -6.96 2.65 -6.18
CA ASN A 34 -6.70 4.10 -6.28
C ASN A 34 -7.87 4.90 -6.91
N ILE A 35 -8.94 4.24 -7.38
CA ILE A 35 -10.18 4.94 -7.78
C ILE A 35 -11.09 5.28 -6.59
N VAL A 36 -10.87 4.67 -5.43
CA VAL A 36 -11.63 4.99 -4.22
C VAL A 36 -11.19 6.35 -3.67
N ALA A 37 -12.16 7.18 -3.32
CA ALA A 37 -11.88 8.44 -2.63
C ALA A 37 -11.22 8.18 -1.27
N LYS A 38 -10.23 8.99 -0.92
CA LYS A 38 -9.45 8.88 0.32
C LYS A 38 -9.58 10.16 1.16
N PRO A 39 -10.77 10.44 1.76
CA PRO A 39 -11.03 11.71 2.45
C PRO A 39 -10.00 12.02 3.55
N SER A 40 -9.57 11.01 4.31
CA SER A 40 -8.56 11.19 5.36
C SER A 40 -7.21 11.63 4.81
N LEU A 41 -6.80 11.10 3.65
CA LEU A 41 -5.57 11.50 2.98
C LEU A 41 -5.67 12.93 2.41
N GLU A 42 -6.82 13.28 1.82
CA GLU A 42 -7.04 14.63 1.30
C GLU A 42 -7.07 15.66 2.43
N ASN A 43 -7.73 15.38 3.55
CA ASN A 43 -7.70 16.24 4.73
C ASN A 43 -6.28 16.37 5.30
N TRP A 44 -5.51 15.28 5.33
CA TRP A 44 -4.10 15.35 5.75
C TRP A 44 -3.27 16.25 4.84
N LYS A 45 -3.43 16.16 3.51
CA LYS A 45 -2.73 17.03 2.55
C LYS A 45 -3.10 18.50 2.74
N ILE A 46 -4.38 18.78 2.95
CA ILE A 46 -4.87 20.16 3.22
C ILE A 46 -4.22 20.68 4.51
N ASN A 47 -4.26 19.91 5.60
CA ASN A 47 -3.67 20.33 6.87
C ASN A 47 -2.17 20.60 6.74
N LYS A 48 -1.42 19.72 6.04
CA LYS A 48 0.02 19.93 5.80
C LYS A 48 0.31 21.16 4.95
N ALA A 49 -0.54 21.51 3.99
CA ALA A 49 -0.40 22.75 3.24
C ALA A 49 -0.69 24.00 4.09
N LEU A 50 -1.68 23.91 4.99
CA LEU A 50 -1.98 25.00 5.95
C LEU A 50 -0.86 25.17 7.00
N GLU A 51 -0.33 24.06 7.55
CA GLU A 51 0.82 24.11 8.45
C GLU A 51 2.02 24.78 7.74
N ALA A 52 2.31 24.37 6.51
CA ALA A 52 3.36 24.99 5.70
C ALA A 52 3.12 26.49 5.47
N SER A 53 1.87 26.94 5.33
CA SER A 53 1.56 28.36 5.15
C SER A 53 1.82 29.21 6.40
N ILE A 54 1.71 28.59 7.58
CA ILE A 54 2.03 29.25 8.85
C ILE A 54 3.55 29.36 9.03
N GLU A 55 4.29 28.28 8.67
CA GLU A 55 5.74 28.22 8.84
C GLU A 55 6.49 29.08 7.82
N LEU A 56 6.10 29.04 6.55
CA LEU A 56 6.79 29.72 5.47
C LEU A 56 6.54 31.22 5.41
N GLN A 57 5.42 31.68 5.88
CA GLN A 57 4.93 33.07 5.78
C GLN A 57 5.10 33.68 4.37
N GLN A 58 4.17 34.47 3.96
CA GLN A 58 4.26 35.17 2.66
C GLN A 58 5.16 36.40 2.78
N GLY A 59 6.07 36.57 1.83
CA GLY A 59 6.90 37.78 1.73
C GLY A 59 6.08 39.02 1.36
N GLU A 60 6.54 40.23 1.76
CA GLU A 60 5.79 41.49 1.52
C GLU A 60 5.48 41.71 0.03
N ASP A 61 6.42 41.38 -0.86
CA ASP A 61 6.26 41.55 -2.32
C ASP A 61 6.02 40.22 -3.05
N GLU A 62 5.77 39.11 -2.33
CA GLU A 62 5.57 37.81 -2.94
C GLU A 62 4.14 37.67 -3.48
N PRO A 63 3.98 37.34 -4.79
CA PRO A 63 2.67 37.07 -5.36
C PRO A 63 1.98 35.87 -4.66
N ASN A 64 0.66 35.95 -4.47
CA ASN A 64 -0.13 34.89 -3.84
C ASN A 64 0.09 33.52 -4.51
N GLU A 65 0.19 33.49 -5.85
CA GLU A 65 0.38 32.24 -6.61
C GLU A 65 1.72 31.58 -6.29
N GLU A 66 2.79 32.37 -6.10
CA GLU A 66 4.11 31.87 -5.75
C GLU A 66 4.14 31.33 -4.33
N PHE A 67 3.54 32.05 -3.39
CA PHE A 67 3.40 31.58 -2.00
C PHE A 67 2.59 30.28 -1.91
N ILE A 68 1.44 30.19 -2.60
CA ILE A 68 0.63 28.97 -2.68
C ILE A 68 1.43 27.80 -3.28
N TYR A 69 2.23 28.08 -4.32
CA TYR A 69 3.09 27.06 -4.93
C TYR A 69 4.14 26.53 -3.95
N ARG A 70 4.78 27.40 -3.15
CA ARG A 70 5.73 27.01 -2.11
C ARG A 70 5.07 26.12 -1.05
N CYS A 71 3.88 26.49 -0.55
CA CYS A 71 3.13 25.71 0.44
C CYS A 71 2.75 24.31 -0.12
N LYS A 72 2.27 24.25 -1.35
CA LYS A 72 1.95 22.97 -2.02
C LYS A 72 3.21 22.11 -2.24
N THR A 73 4.34 22.73 -2.49
CA THR A 73 5.62 22.03 -2.67
C THR A 73 6.08 21.44 -1.35
N ALA A 74 6.08 22.22 -0.26
CA ALA A 74 6.42 21.75 1.08
C ALA A 74 5.52 20.57 1.52
N GLN A 75 4.21 20.67 1.31
CA GLN A 75 3.27 19.56 1.58
C GLN A 75 3.62 18.29 0.79
N ARG A 76 3.96 18.43 -0.50
CA ARG A 76 4.34 17.32 -1.35
C ARG A 76 5.65 16.65 -0.90
N ASP A 77 6.63 17.44 -0.50
CA ASP A 77 7.93 16.95 -0.04
C ASP A 77 7.78 16.15 1.27
N ILE A 78 6.91 16.58 2.19
CA ILE A 78 6.55 15.82 3.39
C ILE A 78 5.95 14.46 2.99
N GLY A 79 5.00 14.44 2.05
CA GLY A 79 4.37 13.22 1.57
C GLY A 79 5.36 12.27 0.90
N GLN A 80 6.27 12.79 0.07
CA GLN A 80 7.32 11.99 -0.59
C GLN A 80 8.33 11.42 0.42
N SER A 81 8.73 12.21 1.41
CA SER A 81 9.61 11.75 2.49
C SER A 81 8.98 10.60 3.28
N ALA A 82 7.71 10.74 3.67
CA ALA A 82 6.97 9.70 4.37
C ALA A 82 6.85 8.40 3.53
N ALA A 83 6.58 8.52 2.23
CA ALA A 83 6.51 7.38 1.32
C ALA A 83 7.88 6.70 1.15
N ALA A 84 8.97 7.47 1.01
CA ALA A 84 10.32 6.94 0.92
C ALA A 84 10.76 6.21 2.19
N GLN A 85 10.41 6.73 3.37
CA GLN A 85 10.62 6.03 4.64
C GLN A 85 9.82 4.73 4.71
N GLY A 86 8.55 4.74 4.29
CA GLY A 86 7.72 3.56 4.20
C GLY A 86 8.38 2.47 3.35
N THR A 87 8.81 2.82 2.14
CA THR A 87 9.52 1.88 1.24
C THR A 87 10.78 1.29 1.89
N LYS A 88 11.56 2.09 2.61
CA LYS A 88 12.74 1.59 3.32
C LYS A 88 12.37 0.60 4.43
N ILE A 89 11.31 0.89 5.20
CA ILE A 89 10.85 0.00 6.27
C ILE A 89 10.36 -1.33 5.70
N HIS A 90 9.57 -1.32 4.62
CA HIS A 90 9.14 -2.54 3.92
C HIS A 90 10.34 -3.39 3.48
N ALA A 91 11.32 -2.78 2.79
CA ALA A 91 12.53 -3.49 2.37
C ALA A 91 13.36 -4.05 3.55
N LEU A 92 13.36 -3.39 4.70
CA LEU A 92 14.00 -3.91 5.90
C LEU A 92 13.27 -5.12 6.49
N ILE A 93 11.94 -5.11 6.48
CA ILE A 93 11.12 -6.23 6.97
C ILE A 93 11.30 -7.42 6.04
N GLU A 94 11.17 -7.22 4.72
CA GLU A 94 11.41 -8.22 3.67
C GLU A 94 12.75 -8.94 3.88
N ARG A 95 13.86 -8.17 3.94
CA ARG A 95 15.20 -8.71 4.18
C ARG A 95 15.30 -9.51 5.48
N GLY A 96 14.49 -9.18 6.48
CA GLY A 96 14.40 -9.95 7.71
C GLY A 96 13.79 -11.32 7.50
N PHE A 97 12.66 -11.41 6.79
CA PHE A 97 11.99 -12.68 6.47
C PHE A 97 12.79 -13.55 5.49
N GLU A 98 13.59 -12.94 4.64
CA GLU A 98 14.57 -13.66 3.79
C GLU A 98 15.82 -14.16 4.56
N GLY A 99 15.93 -13.91 5.86
CA GLY A 99 17.10 -14.27 6.68
C GLY A 99 18.34 -13.41 6.45
N LYS A 100 18.20 -12.29 5.71
CA LYS A 100 19.33 -11.41 5.34
C LYS A 100 19.59 -10.29 6.33
N SER A 101 18.69 -10.05 7.29
CA SER A 101 18.80 -8.95 8.26
C SER A 101 18.01 -9.25 9.53
N ASN A 102 18.51 -8.77 10.68
CA ASN A 102 17.81 -8.81 11.97
C ASN A 102 17.59 -7.39 12.51
N ASN A 103 16.94 -6.55 11.71
CA ASN A 103 16.66 -5.15 12.06
C ASN A 103 15.47 -5.00 13.03
N LYS A 104 15.28 -3.79 13.56
CA LYS A 104 14.23 -3.49 14.55
C LYS A 104 12.82 -3.71 14.00
N SER A 105 12.52 -3.21 12.79
CA SER A 105 11.20 -3.33 12.17
C SER A 105 10.82 -4.78 11.94
N TYR A 106 11.74 -5.60 11.42
CA TYR A 106 11.53 -7.05 11.27
C TYR A 106 11.21 -7.71 12.61
N ARG A 107 12.04 -7.43 13.66
CA ARG A 107 11.79 -8.04 14.98
C ARG A 107 10.44 -7.65 15.57
N ALA A 108 10.01 -6.39 15.39
CA ALA A 108 8.71 -5.91 15.87
C ALA A 108 7.56 -6.64 15.16
N VAL A 109 7.62 -6.73 13.82
CA VAL A 109 6.63 -7.46 13.01
C VAL A 109 6.64 -8.95 13.36
N LYS A 110 7.83 -9.57 13.39
CA LYS A 110 7.97 -10.99 13.73
C LYS A 110 7.41 -11.31 15.11
N LYS A 111 7.69 -10.48 16.12
CA LYS A 111 7.14 -10.64 17.47
C LYS A 111 5.60 -10.65 17.48
N PHE A 112 4.97 -9.78 16.69
CA PHE A 112 3.51 -9.77 16.54
C PHE A 112 3.03 -11.04 15.86
N LEU A 113 3.63 -11.42 14.73
CA LEU A 113 3.21 -12.60 13.96
C LEU A 113 3.43 -13.90 14.72
N ASP A 114 4.57 -14.10 15.38
CA ASP A 114 4.85 -15.31 16.17
C ASP A 114 3.87 -15.48 17.36
N LYS A 115 3.40 -14.37 17.91
CA LYS A 115 2.41 -14.40 19.00
C LYS A 115 1.03 -14.88 18.51
N HIS A 116 0.63 -14.49 17.30
CA HIS A 116 -0.72 -14.76 16.78
C HIS A 116 -0.77 -15.95 15.83
N PHE A 117 0.34 -16.24 15.16
CA PHE A 117 0.50 -17.29 14.15
C PHE A 117 1.81 -18.04 14.38
N PRO A 118 1.90 -18.83 15.47
CA PRO A 118 3.12 -19.56 15.80
C PRO A 118 3.42 -20.65 14.76
N ASN A 119 4.70 -20.86 14.47
CA ASN A 119 5.22 -21.90 13.56
C ASN A 119 4.85 -21.75 12.09
N GLU A 120 4.43 -20.56 11.64
CA GLU A 120 4.17 -20.29 10.23
C GLU A 120 5.47 -20.10 9.44
N GLU A 121 5.47 -20.64 8.22
CA GLU A 121 6.50 -20.38 7.23
C GLU A 121 6.07 -19.21 6.33
N TRP A 122 6.84 -18.14 6.38
CA TRP A 122 6.52 -16.90 5.69
C TRP A 122 7.24 -16.79 4.35
N ILE A 123 6.52 -16.35 3.34
CA ILE A 123 7.02 -16.01 2.00
C ILE A 123 6.85 -14.50 1.82
N ALA A 124 7.98 -13.81 1.58
CA ALA A 124 7.99 -12.35 1.41
C ALA A 124 8.03 -11.97 -0.07
N GLU A 125 7.38 -10.83 -0.38
CA GLU A 125 7.50 -10.13 -1.68
C GLU A 125 7.15 -10.97 -2.91
N ASP A 126 6.18 -11.87 -2.81
CA ASP A 126 5.74 -12.70 -3.92
C ASP A 126 4.72 -12.00 -4.82
N SER A 127 4.77 -12.28 -6.10
CA SER A 127 3.92 -11.67 -7.11
C SER A 127 2.99 -12.70 -7.74
N PHE A 128 1.74 -12.31 -7.95
CA PHE A 128 0.73 -13.13 -8.60
C PHE A 128 0.03 -12.40 -9.76
N CYS A 129 -0.55 -13.18 -10.64
CA CYS A 129 -1.47 -12.72 -11.68
C CYS A 129 -2.73 -13.56 -11.63
N SER A 130 -3.88 -12.91 -11.49
CA SER A 130 -5.20 -13.56 -11.44
C SER A 130 -5.81 -13.66 -12.83
N GLU A 131 -6.53 -14.76 -13.10
CA GLU A 131 -7.35 -14.93 -14.31
C GLU A 131 -8.46 -13.87 -14.42
N LEU A 132 -8.82 -13.20 -13.32
CA LEU A 132 -9.75 -12.07 -13.32
C LEU A 132 -9.17 -10.79 -13.95
N GLY A 133 -7.89 -10.81 -14.38
CA GLY A 133 -7.24 -9.72 -15.07
C GLY A 133 -6.71 -8.63 -14.14
N TYR A 134 -6.19 -9.02 -12.98
CA TYR A 134 -5.42 -8.16 -12.09
C TYR A 134 -4.27 -8.93 -11.46
N GLY A 135 -3.33 -8.22 -10.87
CA GLY A 135 -2.22 -8.86 -10.17
C GLY A 135 -1.77 -8.05 -8.96
N GLY A 136 -0.79 -8.54 -8.25
CA GLY A 136 -0.26 -7.88 -7.07
C GLY A 136 1.10 -8.39 -6.68
N LYS A 137 1.74 -7.65 -5.78
CA LYS A 137 2.90 -8.06 -5.03
C LYS A 137 2.50 -8.07 -3.57
N ILE A 138 2.58 -9.23 -2.94
CA ILE A 138 2.15 -9.46 -1.56
C ILE A 138 3.36 -9.19 -0.67
N ASP A 139 3.21 -8.35 0.35
CA ASP A 139 4.32 -8.05 1.25
C ASP A 139 4.78 -9.31 2.00
N LEU A 140 3.82 -10.09 2.53
CA LEU A 140 4.11 -11.33 3.23
C LEU A 140 2.88 -12.25 3.22
N TYR A 141 3.07 -13.54 3.01
CA TYR A 141 2.02 -14.53 3.18
C TYR A 141 2.57 -15.88 3.63
N SER A 142 1.69 -16.79 4.06
CA SER A 142 2.03 -18.17 4.36
C SER A 142 1.25 -19.14 3.47
N LYS A 143 1.79 -20.35 3.30
CA LYS A 143 1.10 -21.42 2.55
C LYS A 143 -0.19 -21.91 3.23
N SER A 144 -0.37 -21.62 4.52
CA SER A 144 -1.60 -21.90 5.26
C SER A 144 -2.72 -20.90 4.94
N GLY A 145 -2.47 -19.84 4.15
CA GLY A 145 -3.46 -18.85 3.73
C GLY A 145 -3.53 -17.62 4.60
N ILE A 146 -2.44 -17.23 5.26
CA ILE A 146 -2.36 -15.97 6.01
C ILE A 146 -1.74 -14.91 5.09
N PHE A 147 -2.44 -13.79 4.87
CA PHE A 147 -1.99 -12.66 4.05
C PHE A 147 -1.74 -11.45 4.94
N VAL A 148 -0.56 -10.88 4.84
CA VAL A 148 -0.11 -9.74 5.64
C VAL A 148 0.27 -8.59 4.73
N ASP A 149 -0.20 -7.40 5.06
CA ASP A 149 0.16 -6.16 4.39
C ASP A 149 0.74 -5.18 5.41
N PHE A 150 1.90 -4.61 5.10
CA PHE A 150 2.57 -3.67 5.98
C PHE A 150 2.16 -2.25 5.65
N LYS A 151 1.91 -1.47 6.69
CA LYS A 151 1.64 -0.03 6.58
C LYS A 151 2.58 0.72 7.52
N THR A 152 3.04 1.87 7.11
CA THR A 152 3.84 2.73 7.99
C THR A 152 3.07 3.96 8.40
N LYS A 153 3.20 4.35 9.67
CA LYS A 153 2.50 5.50 10.23
C LYS A 153 3.31 6.09 11.38
N ASP A 154 3.12 7.36 11.69
CA ASP A 154 3.77 8.01 12.83
C ASP A 154 2.90 7.91 14.08
N GLY A 155 3.55 7.87 15.25
CA GLY A 155 2.92 7.97 16.54
C GLY A 155 1.93 6.85 16.81
N LEU A 156 2.36 5.59 16.72
CA LEU A 156 1.52 4.42 16.98
C LEU A 156 1.35 4.09 18.47
N GLU A 157 2.19 4.65 19.34
CA GLU A 157 2.15 4.36 20.77
C GLU A 157 0.76 4.63 21.36
N GLY A 158 0.21 3.65 22.08
CA GLY A 158 -1.10 3.71 22.70
C GLY A 158 -2.30 3.71 21.75
N LYS A 159 -2.10 3.55 20.44
CA LYS A 159 -3.20 3.49 19.47
C LYS A 159 -3.81 2.10 19.38
N ASP A 160 -5.13 2.09 19.13
CA ASP A 160 -5.88 0.88 18.81
C ASP A 160 -5.73 0.59 17.30
N PRO A 161 -5.16 -0.57 16.91
CA PRO A 161 -4.98 -0.90 15.49
C PRO A 161 -6.31 -1.02 14.73
N ALA A 162 -7.42 -1.34 15.37
CA ALA A 162 -8.75 -1.39 14.74
C ALA A 162 -9.21 -0.02 14.23
N LYS A 163 -8.70 1.08 14.81
CA LYS A 163 -8.98 2.46 14.36
C LYS A 163 -8.02 2.96 13.28
N LEU A 164 -7.03 2.16 12.91
CA LEU A 164 -6.04 2.52 11.89
C LEU A 164 -6.37 1.92 10.52
N VAL A 165 -7.24 0.92 10.47
CA VAL A 165 -7.63 0.22 9.24
C VAL A 165 -8.79 0.93 8.54
N PHE A 166 -8.84 0.75 7.22
CA PHE A 166 -9.92 1.18 6.34
C PHE A 166 -10.34 0.01 5.46
N ASP A 167 -11.57 0.00 4.95
CA ASP A 167 -12.06 -1.04 4.02
C ASP A 167 -11.07 -1.27 2.84
N GLU A 168 -10.34 -0.23 2.43
CA GLU A 168 -9.30 -0.34 1.38
C GLU A 168 -8.20 -1.36 1.74
N HIS A 169 -7.78 -1.44 3.02
CA HIS A 169 -6.79 -2.42 3.46
C HIS A 169 -7.36 -3.84 3.44
N GLY A 170 -8.63 -3.99 3.87
CA GLY A 170 -9.35 -5.26 3.81
C GLY A 170 -9.56 -5.74 2.37
N MET A 171 -9.95 -4.83 1.46
CA MET A 171 -10.07 -5.12 0.03
C MET A 171 -8.73 -5.54 -0.59
N GLN A 172 -7.62 -4.88 -0.23
CA GLN A 172 -6.29 -5.22 -0.73
C GLN A 172 -5.91 -6.65 -0.38
N LEU A 173 -6.04 -7.01 0.89
CA LEU A 173 -5.71 -8.36 1.39
C LEU A 173 -6.66 -9.43 0.81
N SER A 174 -7.96 -9.11 0.70
CA SER A 174 -8.94 -10.03 0.10
C SER A 174 -8.70 -10.26 -1.39
N ALA A 175 -8.31 -9.21 -2.13
CA ALA A 175 -7.93 -9.34 -3.53
C ALA A 175 -6.66 -10.18 -3.72
N TYR A 176 -5.69 -10.06 -2.82
CA TYR A 176 -4.50 -10.91 -2.84
C TYR A 176 -4.87 -12.39 -2.63
N ALA A 177 -5.66 -12.67 -1.60
CA ALA A 177 -6.12 -14.03 -1.30
C ALA A 177 -6.92 -14.64 -2.45
N GLN A 178 -7.90 -13.90 -2.98
CA GLN A 178 -8.71 -14.33 -4.14
C GLN A 178 -7.82 -14.60 -5.37
N GLY A 179 -6.87 -13.71 -5.65
CA GLY A 179 -5.96 -13.86 -6.80
C GLY A 179 -5.00 -15.04 -6.68
N CYS A 180 -4.75 -15.52 -5.45
CA CYS A 180 -3.96 -16.71 -5.15
C CYS A 180 -4.82 -17.97 -4.92
N GLY A 181 -6.15 -17.91 -5.05
CA GLY A 181 -7.04 -19.06 -4.94
C GLY A 181 -7.36 -19.49 -3.50
N PHE A 182 -7.33 -18.56 -2.54
CA PHE A 182 -7.71 -18.82 -1.14
C PHE A 182 -9.11 -18.28 -0.85
N ASP A 183 -10.03 -19.17 -0.48
CA ASP A 183 -11.44 -18.82 -0.21
C ASP A 183 -11.69 -18.36 1.24
N SER A 184 -10.90 -18.84 2.19
CA SER A 184 -11.02 -18.51 3.62
C SER A 184 -9.68 -18.08 4.22
N PRO A 185 -9.11 -16.95 3.78
CA PRO A 185 -7.81 -16.48 4.24
C PRO A 185 -7.87 -15.84 5.61
N GLN A 186 -6.78 -15.98 6.38
CA GLN A 186 -6.49 -15.07 7.47
C GLN A 186 -5.88 -13.79 6.89
N ARG A 187 -6.35 -12.61 7.28
CA ARG A 187 -5.92 -11.32 6.74
C ARG A 187 -5.44 -10.41 7.85
N VAL A 188 -4.28 -9.84 7.68
CA VAL A 188 -3.61 -9.06 8.72
C VAL A 188 -3.04 -7.77 8.15
N SER A 189 -3.40 -6.63 8.74
CA SER A 189 -2.74 -5.35 8.49
C SER A 189 -1.79 -5.04 9.64
N VAL A 190 -0.49 -4.92 9.36
CA VAL A 190 0.53 -4.60 10.37
C VAL A 190 1.04 -3.19 10.14
N PHE A 191 0.86 -2.35 11.15
CA PHE A 191 1.35 -0.97 11.16
C PHE A 191 2.70 -0.92 11.87
N VAL A 192 3.71 -0.32 11.22
CA VAL A 192 5.03 -0.10 11.78
C VAL A 192 5.25 1.40 11.95
N ASP A 193 5.69 1.81 13.14
CA ASP A 193 5.96 3.22 13.41
C ASP A 193 7.22 3.67 12.65
N ARG A 194 7.14 4.85 11.98
CA ARG A 194 8.26 5.37 11.20
C ARG A 194 9.37 5.96 12.07
N GLU A 195 9.02 6.46 13.24
CA GLU A 195 9.97 7.05 14.20
C GLU A 195 10.49 5.99 15.18
N GLN A 196 9.57 5.19 15.74
CA GLN A 196 9.85 4.06 16.64
C GLN A 196 9.79 2.73 15.89
N THR A 197 10.78 2.45 15.05
CA THR A 197 10.76 1.30 14.12
C THR A 197 10.76 -0.07 14.81
N ASP A 198 10.84 -0.13 16.12
CA ASP A 198 10.65 -1.30 16.99
C ASP A 198 9.22 -1.41 17.57
N LEU A 199 8.32 -0.50 17.20
CA LEU A 199 6.91 -0.55 17.52
C LEU A 199 6.10 -1.01 16.29
N ALA A 200 5.37 -2.12 16.43
CA ALA A 200 4.43 -2.60 15.44
C ALA A 200 3.10 -2.96 16.11
N LEU A 201 1.99 -2.59 15.48
CA LEU A 201 0.63 -2.93 15.88
C LEU A 201 -0.04 -3.69 14.74
N GLY A 202 -0.76 -4.78 15.03
CA GLY A 202 -1.46 -5.55 14.01
C GLY A 202 -2.97 -5.59 14.24
N HIS A 203 -3.71 -5.52 13.15
CA HIS A 203 -5.15 -5.77 13.09
C HIS A 203 -5.39 -7.06 12.30
N ILE A 204 -6.01 -8.04 12.95
CA ILE A 204 -6.47 -9.28 12.33
C ILE A 204 -7.92 -9.05 11.92
N TRP A 205 -8.19 -9.17 10.62
CA TRP A 205 -9.53 -8.99 10.07
C TRP A 205 -10.42 -10.18 10.43
N ASP A 206 -11.68 -9.90 10.72
CA ASP A 206 -12.68 -10.94 10.90
C ASP A 206 -12.92 -11.70 9.57
N GLU A 207 -13.27 -12.96 9.69
CA GLU A 207 -13.51 -13.85 8.54
C GLU A 207 -14.72 -13.37 7.74
N ASP A 208 -15.79 -12.94 8.40
CA ASP A 208 -17.06 -12.56 7.78
C ASP A 208 -16.88 -11.36 6.82
N SER A 209 -15.93 -10.45 7.09
CA SER A 209 -15.64 -9.31 6.25
C SER A 209 -14.95 -9.68 4.92
N HIS A 210 -14.46 -10.92 4.76
CA HIS A 210 -13.73 -11.32 3.55
C HIS A 210 -14.62 -11.24 2.31
N ILE A 211 -15.78 -11.86 2.34
CA ILE A 211 -16.73 -11.89 1.21
C ILE A 211 -17.11 -10.47 0.81
N LYS A 212 -17.46 -9.63 1.78
CA LYS A 212 -17.77 -8.21 1.54
C LYS A 212 -16.62 -7.50 0.81
N HIS A 213 -15.37 -7.67 1.28
CA HIS A 213 -14.21 -7.02 0.69
C HIS A 213 -13.88 -7.54 -0.72
N VAL A 214 -14.10 -8.84 -0.98
CA VAL A 214 -14.00 -9.42 -2.33
C VAL A 214 -15.02 -8.79 -3.27
N GLU A 215 -16.28 -8.70 -2.86
CA GLU A 215 -17.36 -8.10 -3.66
C GLU A 215 -17.07 -6.62 -3.96
N MET A 216 -16.64 -5.86 -2.96
CA MET A 216 -16.23 -4.47 -3.12
C MET A 216 -15.09 -4.34 -4.12
N PHE A 217 -14.03 -5.14 -3.99
CA PHE A 217 -12.89 -5.11 -4.91
C PHE A 217 -13.29 -5.49 -6.34
N ASN A 218 -14.10 -6.53 -6.52
CA ASN A 218 -14.57 -6.97 -7.85
C ASN A 218 -15.43 -5.91 -8.53
N SER A 219 -16.25 -5.18 -7.75
CA SER A 219 -17.02 -4.03 -8.25
C SER A 219 -16.09 -2.91 -8.74
N LEU A 220 -15.04 -2.59 -7.98
CA LEU A 220 -14.04 -1.61 -8.37
C LEU A 220 -13.23 -2.06 -9.59
N LEU A 221 -12.88 -3.34 -9.69
CA LEU A 221 -12.18 -3.90 -10.84
C LEU A 221 -13.04 -3.77 -12.11
N THR A 222 -14.33 -4.09 -12.02
CA THR A 222 -15.29 -3.91 -13.11
C THR A 222 -15.38 -2.45 -13.53
N TYR A 223 -15.54 -1.54 -12.57
CA TYR A 223 -15.56 -0.10 -12.84
C TYR A 223 -14.26 0.37 -13.49
N TRP A 224 -13.10 -0.06 -12.97
CA TRP A 224 -11.78 0.27 -13.53
C TRP A 224 -11.66 -0.17 -14.98
N LYS A 225 -12.02 -1.43 -15.30
CA LYS A 225 -12.01 -1.97 -16.67
C LYS A 225 -12.84 -1.11 -17.63
N LEU A 226 -14.05 -0.72 -17.22
CA LEU A 226 -14.94 0.11 -18.02
C LEU A 226 -14.37 1.51 -18.25
N VAL A 227 -13.94 2.20 -17.19
CA VAL A 227 -13.39 3.58 -17.29
C VAL A 227 -12.10 3.62 -18.11
N LYS A 228 -11.25 2.59 -18.00
CA LYS A 228 -10.00 2.51 -18.75
C LYS A 228 -10.16 1.92 -20.15
N ASN A 229 -11.36 1.43 -20.47
CA ASN A 229 -11.63 0.69 -21.70
C ASN A 229 -10.53 -0.38 -21.94
N TYR A 230 -10.30 -1.20 -20.92
CA TYR A 230 -9.26 -2.22 -20.91
C TYR A 230 -9.64 -3.38 -19.99
N ASP A 231 -9.83 -4.56 -20.59
CA ASP A 231 -10.03 -5.81 -19.88
C ASP A 231 -8.87 -6.76 -20.14
N SER A 232 -8.07 -6.99 -19.13
CA SER A 232 -6.90 -7.88 -19.17
C SER A 232 -7.22 -9.34 -18.82
N SER A 233 -8.46 -9.67 -18.47
CA SER A 233 -8.90 -11.06 -18.27
C SER A 233 -9.14 -11.82 -19.57
N THR A 234 -9.15 -11.12 -20.69
CA THR A 234 -9.37 -11.68 -22.04
C THR A 234 -8.07 -11.87 -22.82
N LEU A 235 -6.93 -11.66 -22.18
CA LEU A 235 -5.60 -11.82 -22.76
C LEU A 235 -4.99 -13.17 -22.36
#